data_7f75ce736070b20efc2e8723933eb5df
#
_entry.id   7f75ce736070b20efc2e8723933eb5df
#
_cell.length_a   1.000
_cell.length_b   1.000
_cell.length_c   1.000
_cell.angle_alpha   90.00
_cell.angle_beta   90.00
_cell.angle_gamma   90.00
#
_symmetry.space_group_name_H-M   'P 1'
#
loop_
_entity.id
_entity.type
_entity.pdbx_description
1 polymer ?
#
loop_
_entity_poly.entity_id
_entity_poly.type
_entity_poly.pdbx_seq_one_letter_code
_entity_poly.pdbx_strand_id
1 'polypeptide(L)'
;ASDVYKRQVRENLNGCNLVLLESNYDEKMLASGPYPYYLKERIRSKRGHLSNTDCSMQSAELIRQGTTHIILGHLSQENNTPYMADKIVETGLKEFSRNRDYILEVAPVETNGKMVVF
;
A
#
# COMPACT_ATOMS: atom_id res chain seq x y z
N ALA A 1 1.38 17.56 -0.05
CA ALA A 1 1.23 16.81 1.16
C ALA A 1 1.57 15.35 1.00
N SER A 2 0.77 14.54 0.27
CA SER A 2 1.05 13.11 0.20
C SER A 2 2.30 12.78 -0.63
N ASP A 3 2.67 13.60 -1.59
CA ASP A 3 3.90 13.40 -2.35
C ASP A 3 5.14 13.54 -1.45
N VAL A 4 5.17 14.58 -0.62
CA VAL A 4 6.23 14.78 0.36
C VAL A 4 6.19 13.67 1.41
N TYR A 5 5.01 13.30 1.87
CA TYR A 5 4.82 12.22 2.84
C TYR A 5 5.36 10.88 2.30
N LYS A 6 5.02 10.54 1.06
CA LYS A 6 5.48 9.29 0.46
C LYS A 6 7.00 9.20 0.41
N ARG A 7 7.65 10.28 -0.01
CA ARG A 7 9.10 10.32 -0.09
C ARG A 7 9.75 10.24 1.29
N GLN A 8 9.23 10.99 2.25
CA GLN A 8 9.78 11.00 3.60
C GLN A 8 9.63 9.65 4.28
N VAL A 9 8.49 8.99 4.13
CA VAL A 9 8.26 7.65 4.68
C VAL A 9 9.29 6.68 4.10
N ARG A 10 9.48 6.70 2.78
CA ARG A 10 10.43 5.81 2.14
C ARG A 10 11.86 6.04 2.62
N GLU A 11 12.29 7.30 2.72
CA GLU A 11 13.65 7.62 3.16
C GLU A 11 13.90 7.23 4.61
N ASN A 12 12.91 7.45 5.48
CA ASN A 12 13.06 7.18 6.90
C ASN A 12 12.94 5.70 7.24
N LEU A 13 12.25 4.91 6.42
CA LEU A 13 11.98 3.51 6.72
C LEU A 13 12.88 2.55 5.96
N ASN A 14 13.71 3.03 5.03
CA ASN A 14 14.67 2.18 4.34
C ASN A 14 15.59 1.50 5.35
N GLY A 15 15.75 0.18 5.19
CA GLY A 15 16.58 -0.63 6.08
C GLY A 15 15.90 -1.07 7.36
N CYS A 16 14.65 -0.65 7.62
CA CYS A 16 13.89 -1.15 8.75
C CYS A 16 13.41 -2.57 8.47
N ASN A 17 13.39 -3.42 9.51
CA ASN A 17 12.92 -4.79 9.36
C ASN A 17 11.42 -4.88 9.16
N LEU A 18 10.66 -3.99 9.80
CA LEU A 18 9.20 -3.96 9.70
C LEU A 18 8.74 -2.58 9.25
N VAL A 19 7.90 -2.53 8.23
CA VAL A 19 7.38 -1.29 7.67
C VAL A 19 5.88 -1.39 7.48
N LEU A 20 5.16 -0.34 7.89
CA LEU A 20 3.74 -0.17 7.60
C LEU A 20 3.63 0.78 6.41
N LEU A 21 3.04 0.30 5.31
CA LEU A 21 2.85 1.08 4.08
C LEU A 21 1.37 1.27 3.78
N GLU A 22 1.04 2.42 3.21
CA GLU A 22 -0.29 2.66 2.67
C GLU A 22 -0.49 1.85 1.40
N SER A 23 -1.63 1.15 1.30
CA SER A 23 -2.09 0.47 0.09
C SER A 23 -3.57 0.82 -0.05
N ASN A 24 -3.85 2.05 -0.51
CA ASN A 24 -5.16 2.64 -0.35
C ASN A 24 -6.19 2.12 -1.34
N TYR A 25 -5.87 2.08 -2.63
CA TYR A 25 -6.88 1.76 -3.64
C TYR A 25 -6.34 0.83 -4.73
N ASP A 26 -7.29 0.04 -5.28
CA ASP A 26 -7.06 -0.72 -6.51
C ASP A 26 -7.42 0.18 -7.68
N GLU A 27 -6.54 0.28 -8.66
CA GLU A 27 -6.71 1.21 -9.77
C GLU A 27 -7.96 0.91 -10.60
N LYS A 28 -8.27 -0.37 -10.81
CA LYS A 28 -9.46 -0.77 -11.56
C LYS A 28 -10.74 -0.49 -10.78
N MET A 29 -10.75 -0.75 -9.48
CA MET A 29 -11.92 -0.46 -8.65
C MET A 29 -12.19 1.04 -8.59
N LEU A 30 -11.16 1.85 -8.45
CA LEU A 30 -11.33 3.30 -8.46
C LEU A 30 -11.86 3.78 -9.81
N ALA A 31 -11.30 3.31 -10.92
CA ALA A 31 -11.68 3.72 -12.25
C ALA A 31 -13.14 3.39 -12.57
N SER A 32 -13.62 2.20 -12.18
CA SER A 32 -14.97 1.73 -12.46
C SER A 32 -15.98 2.06 -11.36
N GLY A 33 -15.52 2.60 -10.23
CA GLY A 33 -16.37 2.89 -9.08
C GLY A 33 -17.22 4.14 -9.26
N PRO A 34 -18.08 4.43 -8.26
CA PRO A 34 -19.09 5.49 -8.38
C PRO A 34 -18.59 6.90 -8.13
N TYR A 35 -17.34 7.08 -7.74
CA TYR A 35 -16.82 8.42 -7.45
C TYR A 35 -16.82 9.31 -8.70
N PRO A 36 -17.11 10.63 -8.55
CA PRO A 36 -16.98 11.57 -9.67
C PRO A 36 -15.55 11.63 -10.20
N TYR A 37 -15.42 12.00 -11.47
CA TYR A 37 -14.12 12.06 -12.13
C TYR A 37 -13.11 12.93 -11.38
N TYR A 38 -13.52 14.11 -10.92
CA TYR A 38 -12.60 15.01 -10.22
C TYR A 38 -12.04 14.38 -8.95
N LEU A 39 -12.85 13.59 -8.25
CA LEU A 39 -12.42 12.91 -7.03
C LEU A 39 -11.45 11.77 -7.35
N LYS A 40 -11.72 11.03 -8.43
CA LYS A 40 -10.81 9.96 -8.88
C LYS A 40 -9.45 10.53 -9.24
N GLU A 41 -9.43 11.66 -9.94
CA GLU A 41 -8.16 12.31 -10.30
C GLU A 41 -7.41 12.81 -9.07
N ARG A 42 -8.12 13.33 -8.09
CA ARG A 42 -7.52 13.78 -6.84
C ARG A 42 -6.88 12.62 -6.07
N ILE A 43 -7.57 11.48 -6.02
CA ILE A 43 -7.05 10.29 -5.35
C ILE A 43 -5.79 9.76 -6.05
N ARG A 44 -5.79 9.75 -7.38
CA ARG A 44 -4.67 9.29 -8.19
C ARG A 44 -3.47 10.22 -8.18
N SER A 45 -3.67 11.49 -7.88
CA SER A 45 -2.61 12.49 -7.96
C SER A 45 -1.46 12.17 -7.02
N LYS A 46 -0.30 12.78 -7.25
CA LYS A 46 0.87 12.63 -6.39
C LYS A 46 0.61 13.06 -4.95
N ARG A 47 -0.39 13.91 -4.75
CA ARG A 47 -0.80 14.41 -3.43
C ARG A 47 -1.96 13.61 -2.85
N GLY A 48 -2.43 12.60 -3.56
CA GLY A 48 -3.48 11.71 -3.09
C GLY A 48 -2.92 10.53 -2.32
N HIS A 49 -3.56 9.39 -2.49
CA HIS A 49 -3.20 8.16 -1.80
C HIS A 49 -2.31 7.28 -2.65
N LEU A 50 -1.63 6.34 -2.01
CA LEU A 50 -0.79 5.36 -2.69
C LEU A 50 -1.65 4.20 -3.18
N SER A 51 -1.57 3.89 -4.48
CA SER A 51 -2.29 2.73 -5.02
C SER A 51 -1.63 1.42 -4.60
N ASN A 52 -2.35 0.32 -4.77
CA ASN A 52 -1.77 -1.00 -4.52
C ASN A 52 -0.54 -1.25 -5.40
N THR A 53 -0.57 -0.81 -6.66
CA THR A 53 0.55 -0.98 -7.58
C THR A 53 1.77 -0.17 -7.12
N ASP A 54 1.57 1.09 -6.74
CA ASP A 54 2.68 1.91 -6.25
C ASP A 54 3.21 1.36 -4.94
N CYS A 55 2.34 0.86 -4.07
CA CYS A 55 2.73 0.21 -2.84
C CYS A 55 3.62 -1.01 -3.12
N SER A 56 3.29 -1.80 -4.15
CA SER A 56 4.11 -2.96 -4.51
C SER A 56 5.51 -2.55 -4.95
N MET A 57 5.62 -1.46 -5.69
CA MET A 57 6.93 -0.96 -6.12
C MET A 57 7.77 -0.47 -4.96
N GLN A 58 7.17 0.25 -4.01
CA GLN A 58 7.87 0.67 -2.81
C GLN A 58 8.25 -0.51 -1.92
N SER A 59 7.38 -1.50 -1.82
CA SER A 59 7.68 -2.72 -1.06
C SER A 59 8.90 -3.45 -1.62
N ALA A 60 8.97 -3.58 -2.95
CA ALA A 60 10.12 -4.22 -3.60
C ALA A 60 11.43 -3.47 -3.27
N GLU A 61 11.39 -2.14 -3.34
CA GLU A 61 12.55 -1.32 -3.01
C GLU A 61 12.97 -1.50 -1.55
N LEU A 62 12.00 -1.50 -0.64
CA LEU A 62 12.30 -1.68 0.78
C LEU A 62 12.90 -3.05 1.07
N ILE A 63 12.41 -4.10 0.41
CA ILE A 63 12.98 -5.45 0.57
C ILE A 63 14.42 -5.49 0.09
N ARG A 64 14.72 -4.82 -1.03
CA ARG A 64 16.11 -4.72 -1.52
C ARG A 64 17.01 -3.98 -0.53
N GLN A 65 16.43 -3.09 0.28
CA GLN A 65 17.15 -2.34 1.30
C GLN A 65 17.25 -3.06 2.64
N GLY A 66 16.68 -4.27 2.76
CA GLY A 66 16.79 -5.07 3.96
C GLY A 66 15.51 -5.22 4.78
N THR A 67 14.41 -4.63 4.36
CA THR A 67 13.12 -4.81 5.03
C THR A 67 12.63 -6.23 4.83
N THR A 68 12.19 -6.88 5.89
CA THR A 68 11.72 -8.26 5.85
C THR A 68 10.24 -8.43 6.16
N HIS A 69 9.58 -7.40 6.69
CA HIS A 69 8.18 -7.49 7.08
C HIS A 69 7.43 -6.26 6.60
N ILE A 70 6.46 -6.46 5.73
CA ILE A 70 5.62 -5.38 5.17
C ILE A 70 4.19 -5.56 5.66
N ILE A 71 3.62 -4.50 6.24
CA ILE A 71 2.23 -4.48 6.64
C ILE A 71 1.52 -3.44 5.79
N LEU A 72 0.46 -3.85 5.09
CA LEU A 72 -0.35 -2.96 4.27
C LEU A 72 -1.46 -2.38 5.14
N GLY A 73 -1.64 -1.07 5.06
CA GLY A 73 -2.66 -0.40 5.84
C GLY A 73 -3.35 0.70 5.08
N HIS A 74 -4.29 1.38 5.75
CA HIS A 74 -5.03 2.52 5.20
C HIS A 74 -5.75 2.18 3.89
N LEU A 75 -6.34 0.98 3.81
CA LEU A 75 -7.10 0.54 2.65
C LEU A 75 -8.43 1.29 2.56
N SER A 76 -8.78 1.73 1.35
CA SER A 76 -10.10 2.31 1.08
C SER A 76 -11.16 1.22 1.17
N GLN A 77 -12.26 1.49 1.88
CA GLN A 77 -13.39 0.57 1.93
C GLN A 77 -14.17 0.54 0.62
N GLU A 78 -14.14 1.65 -0.12
CA GLU A 78 -14.86 1.78 -1.39
C GLU A 78 -14.07 1.25 -2.59
N ASN A 79 -12.75 1.42 -2.60
CA ASN A 79 -11.93 1.22 -3.78
C ASN A 79 -10.84 0.17 -3.58
N ASN A 80 -10.98 -0.68 -2.58
CA ASN A 80 -9.99 -1.71 -2.31
C ASN A 80 -10.61 -2.84 -1.48
N THR A 81 -9.88 -3.94 -1.38
CA THR A 81 -10.17 -5.01 -0.42
C THR A 81 -8.83 -5.55 0.09
N PRO A 82 -8.80 -6.15 1.29
CA PRO A 82 -7.57 -6.79 1.77
C PRO A 82 -7.01 -7.82 0.80
N TYR A 83 -7.89 -8.59 0.15
CA TYR A 83 -7.47 -9.60 -0.83
C TYR A 83 -6.78 -8.95 -2.03
N MET A 84 -7.37 -7.88 -2.58
CA MET A 84 -6.81 -7.20 -3.76
C MET A 84 -5.46 -6.56 -3.43
N ALA A 85 -5.37 -5.89 -2.28
CA ALA A 85 -4.12 -5.27 -1.85
C ALA A 85 -3.02 -6.33 -1.71
N ASP A 86 -3.32 -7.43 -1.03
CA ASP A 86 -2.37 -8.52 -0.84
C ASP A 86 -1.90 -9.08 -2.19
N LYS A 87 -2.83 -9.39 -3.08
CA LYS A 87 -2.51 -10.02 -4.37
C LYS A 87 -1.70 -9.11 -5.28
N ILE A 88 -2.06 -7.83 -5.35
CA ILE A 88 -1.35 -6.89 -6.22
C ILE A 88 0.07 -6.66 -5.70
N VAL A 89 0.23 -6.50 -4.39
CA VAL A 89 1.56 -6.32 -3.82
C VAL A 89 2.40 -7.58 -3.98
N GLU A 90 1.83 -8.76 -3.73
CA GLU A 90 2.53 -10.03 -3.94
C GLU A 90 2.99 -10.18 -5.39
N THR A 91 2.14 -9.82 -6.35
CA THR A 91 2.50 -9.89 -7.77
C THR A 91 3.69 -8.98 -8.09
N GLY A 92 3.74 -7.80 -7.49
CA GLY A 92 4.88 -6.90 -7.65
C GLY A 92 6.14 -7.38 -6.96
N LEU A 93 6.04 -8.36 -6.09
CA LEU A 93 7.17 -8.94 -5.34
C LEU A 93 7.58 -10.31 -5.86
N LYS A 94 7.22 -10.65 -7.09
CA LYS A 94 7.45 -11.99 -7.65
C LYS A 94 8.92 -12.41 -7.73
N GLU A 95 9.85 -11.44 -7.71
CA GLU A 95 11.29 -11.76 -7.70
C GLU A 95 11.76 -12.27 -6.34
N PHE A 96 10.92 -12.14 -5.30
CA PHE A 96 11.22 -12.62 -3.95
C PHE A 96 10.29 -13.77 -3.58
N SER A 97 10.70 -14.59 -2.61
CA SER A 97 9.90 -15.71 -2.11
C SER A 97 9.15 -15.29 -0.85
N ARG A 98 7.83 -15.27 -0.93
CA ARG A 98 6.97 -14.93 0.21
C ARG A 98 7.19 -15.95 1.35
N ASN A 99 7.21 -15.45 2.59
CA ASN A 99 7.44 -16.21 3.82
C ASN A 99 8.87 -16.77 3.94
N ARG A 100 9.71 -16.47 2.98
CA ARG A 100 11.14 -16.80 3.01
C ARG A 100 11.98 -15.53 2.99
N ASP A 101 11.74 -14.66 1.99
CA ASP A 101 12.48 -13.40 1.84
C ASP A 101 11.75 -12.25 2.51
N TYR A 102 10.43 -12.34 2.63
CA TYR A 102 9.61 -11.31 3.26
C TYR A 102 8.33 -11.90 3.84
N ILE A 103 7.74 -11.19 4.78
CA ILE A 103 6.40 -11.46 5.31
C ILE A 103 5.51 -10.32 4.88
N LEU A 104 4.32 -10.64 4.34
CA LEU A 104 3.34 -9.66 3.91
C LEU A 104 2.03 -9.89 4.65
N GLU A 105 1.54 -8.85 5.30
CA GLU A 105 0.29 -8.87 6.03
C GLU A 105 -0.53 -7.64 5.71
N VAL A 106 -1.85 -7.74 5.88
CA VAL A 106 -2.75 -6.60 5.78
C VAL A 106 -3.23 -6.28 7.19
N ALA A 107 -3.04 -5.02 7.61
CA ALA A 107 -3.46 -4.58 8.94
C ALA A 107 -4.98 -4.67 9.06
N PRO A 108 -5.51 -5.17 10.19
CA PRO A 108 -6.94 -5.21 10.39
C PRO A 108 -7.52 -3.80 10.49
N VAL A 109 -8.78 -3.66 10.04
CA VAL A 109 -9.52 -2.40 10.10
C VAL A 109 -10.59 -2.53 11.19
N GLU A 110 -10.68 -1.53 12.07
CA GLU A 110 -11.70 -1.52 13.10
C GLU A 110 -13.09 -1.33 12.48
N THR A 111 -14.14 -1.67 13.25
CA THR A 111 -15.51 -1.58 12.80
C THR A 111 -15.91 -0.16 12.38
N ASN A 112 -15.25 0.85 12.91
CA ASN A 112 -15.49 2.24 12.53
C ASN A 112 -14.61 2.70 11.35
N GLY A 113 -13.91 1.79 10.71
CA GLY A 113 -13.06 2.08 9.56
C GLY A 113 -11.65 2.54 9.90
N LYS A 114 -11.31 2.62 11.17
CA LYS A 114 -9.95 3.01 11.57
C LYS A 114 -9.01 1.81 11.53
N MET A 115 -7.81 2.06 11.06
CA MET A 115 -6.77 1.04 11.01
C MET A 115 -6.26 0.73 12.42
N VAL A 116 -6.04 -0.55 12.69
CA VAL A 116 -5.40 -1.00 13.92
C VAL A 116 -3.89 -0.96 13.71
N VAL A 117 -3.18 -0.34 14.63
CA VAL A 117 -1.71 -0.24 14.58
C VAL A 117 -1.14 -1.17 15.64
N PHE A 118 -0.18 -1.99 15.23
CA PHE A 118 0.50 -2.93 16.11
C PHE A 118 1.71 -2.30 16.77
#